data_b0880634307ed2e8106c8bb58abb12d9
#
_entry.id   b0880634307ed2e8106c8bb58abb12d9
#
_cell.length_a   1.000
_cell.length_b   1.000
_cell.length_c   1.000
_cell.angle_alpha   90.00
_cell.angle_beta   90.00
_cell.angle_gamma   90.00
#
_symmetry.space_group_name_H-M   'P 1'
#
loop_
_entity.id
_entity.type
_entity.pdbx_description
1 polymer ?
#
loop_
_entity_poly.entity_id
_entity_poly.type
_entity_poly.pdbx_seq_one_letter_code
_entity_poly.pdbx_strand_id
1 'polypeptide(L)'
;MSKCRFDEVSLFPEAFNNFFNHGLIKKSFEERIASIHIHNPRDHAIDNYRKVDDEPYGGGAGMVLKPEPYFSVFDQIPKLNKKRILLMTPQGRKISQSDFCRWSTQDQLILICGSYEGFDERIRSFADEEISIGDFVLTGGEIPAITVINGVVRLLPGTLGSAESLEEESHNEFLLEHPQYTRPSEFKGMKAVSYTHLTLPTILRV
;
A
#
# COMPACT_ATOMS: atom_id res chain seq x y z
N MET A 1 -13.19 16.29 7.14
CA MET A 1 -12.37 15.76 6.02
C MET A 1 -11.50 14.67 6.59
N SER A 2 -11.23 13.58 5.84
CA SER A 2 -10.27 12.54 6.23
C SER A 2 -8.86 13.14 6.30
N LYS A 3 -7.99 12.57 7.18
CA LYS A 3 -6.60 13.03 7.32
C LYS A 3 -5.73 12.60 6.14
N CYS A 4 -6.07 11.47 5.50
CA CYS A 4 -5.39 10.97 4.32
C CYS A 4 -6.42 10.40 3.34
N ARG A 5 -6.27 10.75 2.07
CA ARG A 5 -7.08 10.23 0.95
C ARG A 5 -6.24 9.27 0.13
N PHE A 6 -6.77 8.08 -0.13
CA PHE A 6 -6.21 7.12 -1.08
C PHE A 6 -7.05 7.12 -2.36
N ASP A 7 -6.38 7.26 -3.49
CA ASP A 7 -6.95 7.10 -4.82
C ASP A 7 -6.25 5.93 -5.51
N GLU A 8 -6.98 4.82 -5.68
CA GLU A 8 -6.49 3.60 -6.31
C GLU A 8 -6.84 3.59 -7.78
N VAL A 9 -5.85 3.47 -8.66
CA VAL A 9 -6.04 3.33 -10.09
C VAL A 9 -5.78 1.87 -10.47
N SER A 10 -6.84 1.08 -10.66
CA SER A 10 -6.78 -0.36 -10.91
C SER A 10 -7.84 -0.83 -11.88
N LEU A 11 -7.52 -1.86 -12.67
CA LEU A 11 -8.47 -2.58 -13.53
C LEU A 11 -9.39 -3.54 -12.76
N PHE A 12 -9.07 -3.82 -11.50
CA PHE A 12 -9.75 -4.80 -10.64
C PHE A 12 -10.23 -4.18 -9.33
N PRO A 13 -11.19 -3.24 -9.36
CA PRO A 13 -11.67 -2.56 -8.16
C PRO A 13 -12.21 -3.51 -7.08
N GLU A 14 -12.74 -4.66 -7.46
CA GLU A 14 -13.25 -5.69 -6.55
C GLU A 14 -12.16 -6.33 -5.67
N ALA A 15 -10.90 -6.29 -6.08
CA ALA A 15 -9.78 -6.82 -5.29
C ALA A 15 -9.64 -6.14 -3.93
N PHE A 16 -10.11 -4.91 -3.81
CA PHE A 16 -10.00 -4.10 -2.61
C PHE A 16 -11.17 -4.27 -1.63
N ASN A 17 -12.36 -4.66 -2.13
CA ASN A 17 -13.61 -4.62 -1.37
C ASN A 17 -13.57 -5.46 -0.08
N ASN A 18 -13.04 -6.68 -0.14
CA ASN A 18 -13.01 -7.55 1.03
C ASN A 18 -11.91 -7.14 2.02
N PHE A 19 -10.78 -6.65 1.53
CA PHE A 19 -9.66 -6.29 2.38
C PHE A 19 -9.97 -5.10 3.29
N PHE A 20 -10.68 -4.10 2.77
CA PHE A 20 -10.98 -2.89 3.52
C PHE A 20 -12.16 -3.02 4.50
N ASN A 21 -12.86 -4.15 4.49
CA ASN A 21 -14.00 -4.40 5.36
C ASN A 21 -13.63 -5.03 6.72
N HIS A 22 -12.35 -5.09 7.09
CA HIS A 22 -11.90 -5.74 8.32
C HIS A 22 -10.92 -4.89 9.14
N GLY A 23 -10.91 -5.14 10.45
CA GLY A 23 -9.91 -4.67 11.40
C GLY A 23 -9.75 -3.15 11.47
N LEU A 24 -8.52 -2.72 11.66
CA LEU A 24 -8.16 -1.30 11.83
C LEU A 24 -8.44 -0.46 10.57
N ILE A 25 -8.32 -1.03 9.39
CA ILE A 25 -8.57 -0.31 8.14
C ILE A 25 -10.04 0.09 8.04
N LYS A 26 -10.95 -0.88 8.26
CA LYS A 26 -12.39 -0.61 8.29
C LYS A 26 -12.72 0.51 9.28
N LYS A 27 -12.23 0.37 10.52
CA LYS A 27 -12.42 1.38 11.57
C LYS A 27 -11.94 2.77 11.13
N SER A 28 -10.77 2.85 10.52
CA SER A 28 -10.19 4.13 10.07
C SER A 28 -11.01 4.81 8.99
N PHE A 29 -11.67 4.05 8.12
CA PHE A 29 -12.58 4.60 7.12
C PHE A 29 -13.92 5.02 7.72
N GLU A 30 -14.50 4.23 8.62
CA GLU A 30 -15.74 4.55 9.35
C GLU A 30 -15.58 5.83 10.21
N GLU A 31 -14.44 5.98 10.89
CA GLU A 31 -14.09 7.13 11.70
C GLU A 31 -13.56 8.33 10.88
N ARG A 32 -13.50 8.21 9.54
CA ARG A 32 -13.01 9.25 8.62
C ARG A 32 -11.57 9.68 8.90
N ILE A 33 -10.76 8.81 9.47
CA ILE A 33 -9.31 9.03 9.59
C ILE A 33 -8.68 8.96 8.21
N ALA A 34 -9.11 7.98 7.40
CA ALA A 34 -8.74 7.85 6.01
C ALA A 34 -9.97 7.74 5.12
N SER A 35 -9.78 7.91 3.81
CA SER A 35 -10.79 7.62 2.79
C SER A 35 -10.15 6.94 1.60
N ILE A 36 -10.92 6.08 0.90
CA ILE A 36 -10.46 5.41 -0.31
C ILE A 36 -11.43 5.66 -1.46
N HIS A 37 -10.88 5.88 -2.64
CA HIS A 37 -11.58 6.07 -3.90
C HIS A 37 -10.91 5.20 -4.95
N ILE A 38 -11.67 4.34 -5.62
CA ILE A 38 -11.15 3.42 -6.62
C ILE A 38 -11.56 3.89 -7.99
N HIS A 39 -10.61 4.02 -8.88
CA HIS A 39 -10.76 4.52 -10.25
C HIS A 39 -10.42 3.38 -11.21
N ASN A 40 -11.37 2.98 -12.05
CA ASN A 40 -11.13 1.95 -13.05
C ASN A 40 -10.81 2.61 -14.41
N PRO A 41 -9.60 2.44 -14.95
CA PRO A 41 -9.25 2.98 -16.27
C PRO A 41 -10.18 2.51 -17.41
N ARG A 42 -10.84 1.34 -17.27
CA ARG A 42 -11.81 0.86 -18.26
C ARG A 42 -13.01 1.80 -18.42
N ASP A 43 -13.39 2.53 -17.38
CA ASP A 43 -14.50 3.48 -17.43
C ASP A 43 -14.15 4.75 -18.23
N HIS A 44 -12.87 4.91 -18.54
CA HIS A 44 -12.30 6.02 -19.31
C HIS A 44 -11.78 5.61 -20.70
N ALA A 45 -11.99 4.36 -21.11
CA ALA A 45 -11.66 3.92 -22.45
C ALA A 45 -12.61 4.56 -23.48
N ILE A 46 -12.05 5.02 -24.59
CA ILE A 46 -12.79 5.78 -25.61
C ILE A 46 -13.62 4.85 -26.51
N ASP A 47 -13.19 3.60 -26.67
CA ASP A 47 -13.83 2.63 -27.54
C ASP A 47 -14.98 1.86 -26.87
N ASN A 48 -15.89 1.32 -27.67
CA ASN A 48 -17.04 0.56 -27.19
C ASN A 48 -16.69 -0.75 -26.48
N TYR A 49 -15.48 -1.27 -26.68
CA TYR A 49 -14.99 -2.50 -26.03
C TYR A 49 -14.27 -2.24 -24.72
N ARG A 50 -14.12 -0.97 -24.32
CA ARG A 50 -13.41 -0.54 -23.11
C ARG A 50 -11.97 -1.10 -23.05
N LYS A 51 -11.26 -1.05 -24.18
CA LYS A 51 -9.88 -1.52 -24.30
C LYS A 51 -8.93 -0.60 -23.55
N VAL A 52 -8.14 -1.18 -22.65
CA VAL A 52 -7.15 -0.46 -21.80
C VAL A 52 -5.72 -0.90 -22.10
N ASP A 53 -5.54 -1.84 -23.00
CA ASP A 53 -4.27 -2.48 -23.33
C ASP A 53 -4.14 -2.63 -24.85
N ASP A 54 -2.90 -2.75 -25.34
CA ASP A 54 -2.59 -3.01 -26.76
C ASP A 54 -1.26 -3.75 -26.92
N GLU A 55 -0.97 -4.20 -28.13
CA GLU A 55 0.30 -4.86 -28.46
C GLU A 55 1.47 -3.89 -28.28
N PRO A 56 2.61 -4.36 -27.71
CA PRO A 56 3.79 -3.51 -27.55
C PRO A 56 4.42 -3.11 -28.89
N TYR A 57 4.85 -1.86 -29.02
CA TYR A 57 5.66 -1.43 -30.16
C TYR A 57 6.96 -2.25 -30.22
N GLY A 58 7.29 -2.73 -31.41
CA GLY A 58 8.47 -3.57 -31.63
C GLY A 58 8.19 -5.06 -31.47
N GLY A 59 6.96 -5.46 -31.18
CA GLY A 59 6.55 -6.86 -30.99
C GLY A 59 6.92 -7.37 -29.60
N GLY A 60 6.54 -8.61 -29.32
CA GLY A 60 6.73 -9.27 -28.03
C GLY A 60 5.47 -10.02 -27.62
N ALA A 61 5.57 -10.83 -26.57
CA ALA A 61 4.43 -11.53 -25.99
C ALA A 61 3.68 -10.60 -25.03
N GLY A 62 2.37 -10.79 -24.91
CA GLY A 62 1.53 -10.08 -23.97
C GLY A 62 1.04 -8.72 -24.46
N MET A 63 0.46 -7.96 -23.53
CA MET A 63 -0.22 -6.69 -23.79
C MET A 63 0.32 -5.62 -22.82
N VAL A 64 0.35 -4.37 -23.26
CA VAL A 64 0.82 -3.22 -22.48
C VAL A 64 -0.34 -2.27 -22.23
N LEU A 65 -0.43 -1.74 -21.01
CA LEU A 65 -1.47 -0.81 -20.63
C LEU A 65 -1.33 0.52 -21.37
N LYS A 66 -2.41 0.95 -22.01
CA LYS A 66 -2.47 2.17 -22.83
C LYS A 66 -2.48 3.43 -21.97
N PRO A 67 -1.82 4.51 -22.43
CA PRO A 67 -1.75 5.75 -21.66
C PRO A 67 -3.09 6.50 -21.59
N GLU A 68 -3.91 6.51 -22.65
CA GLU A 68 -5.09 7.36 -22.75
C GLU A 68 -6.09 7.16 -21.60
N PRO A 69 -6.50 5.91 -21.21
CA PRO A 69 -7.40 5.72 -20.08
C PRO A 69 -6.82 6.21 -18.76
N TYR A 70 -5.52 6.03 -18.54
CA TYR A 70 -4.84 6.46 -17.31
C TYR A 70 -4.75 7.99 -17.24
N PHE A 71 -4.39 8.66 -18.32
CA PHE A 71 -4.39 10.13 -18.40
C PHE A 71 -5.78 10.70 -18.07
N SER A 72 -6.84 10.12 -18.63
CA SER A 72 -8.21 10.53 -18.34
C SER A 72 -8.59 10.35 -16.86
N VAL A 73 -8.16 9.26 -16.21
CA VAL A 73 -8.31 9.06 -14.75
C VAL A 73 -7.61 10.17 -13.99
N PHE A 74 -6.33 10.45 -14.29
CA PHE A 74 -5.56 11.45 -13.56
C PHE A 74 -6.15 12.87 -13.68
N ASP A 75 -6.77 13.19 -14.79
CA ASP A 75 -7.43 14.49 -14.98
C ASP A 75 -8.66 14.65 -14.07
N GLN A 76 -9.30 13.54 -13.66
CA GLN A 76 -10.49 13.54 -12.82
C GLN A 76 -10.20 13.41 -11.32
N ILE A 77 -9.04 12.88 -10.94
CA ILE A 77 -8.65 12.78 -9.53
C ILE A 77 -8.39 14.19 -8.96
N PRO A 78 -9.10 14.60 -7.89
CA PRO A 78 -8.81 15.86 -7.22
C PRO A 78 -7.37 15.91 -6.73
N LYS A 79 -6.67 17.00 -6.93
CA LYS A 79 -5.26 17.15 -6.54
C LYS A 79 -5.17 17.92 -5.22
N LEU A 80 -4.82 17.24 -4.13
CA LEU A 80 -4.60 17.86 -2.83
C LEU A 80 -3.16 18.44 -2.74
N ASN A 81 -2.93 19.30 -1.74
CA ASN A 81 -1.66 20.04 -1.64
C ASN A 81 -0.45 19.11 -1.42
N LYS A 82 -0.55 18.22 -0.43
CA LYS A 82 0.50 17.23 -0.12
C LYS A 82 0.09 15.89 -0.71
N LYS A 83 0.39 15.67 -1.98
CA LYS A 83 0.11 14.40 -2.66
C LYS A 83 1.39 13.68 -3.06
N ARG A 84 1.30 12.35 -3.19
CA ARG A 84 2.28 11.49 -3.84
C ARG A 84 1.60 10.51 -4.78
N ILE A 85 2.21 10.30 -5.93
CA ILE A 85 1.79 9.33 -6.93
C ILE A 85 2.80 8.19 -6.93
N LEU A 86 2.34 7.00 -6.56
CA LEU A 86 3.17 5.79 -6.40
C LEU A 86 2.79 4.78 -7.47
N LEU A 87 3.75 4.37 -8.29
CA LEU A 87 3.58 3.33 -9.29
C LEU A 87 4.04 1.99 -8.72
N MET A 88 3.13 1.01 -8.69
CA MET A 88 3.43 -0.35 -8.26
C MET A 88 4.10 -1.10 -9.40
N THR A 89 5.40 -1.38 -9.29
CA THR A 89 6.16 -2.09 -10.31
C THR A 89 7.30 -2.91 -9.69
N PRO A 90 7.59 -4.13 -10.20
CA PRO A 90 8.73 -4.92 -9.73
C PRO A 90 10.08 -4.26 -10.02
N GLN A 91 10.13 -3.29 -10.94
CA GLN A 91 11.35 -2.52 -11.27
C GLN A 91 11.60 -1.36 -10.29
N GLY A 92 10.63 -1.02 -9.45
CA GLY A 92 10.74 0.06 -8.48
C GLY A 92 11.70 -0.26 -7.33
N ARG A 93 12.06 0.76 -6.57
CA ARG A 93 12.84 0.55 -5.36
C ARG A 93 12.02 -0.20 -4.30
N LYS A 94 12.69 -1.01 -3.49
CA LYS A 94 12.05 -1.70 -2.36
C LYS A 94 11.62 -0.70 -1.30
N ILE A 95 10.39 -0.87 -0.80
CA ILE A 95 9.85 -0.06 0.29
C ILE A 95 10.37 -0.55 1.65
N SER A 96 10.34 0.35 2.61
CA SER A 96 10.71 0.12 4.01
C SER A 96 9.75 0.85 4.96
N GLN A 97 9.88 0.62 6.27
CA GLN A 97 9.06 1.31 7.28
C GLN A 97 9.17 2.84 7.18
N SER A 98 10.34 3.36 6.86
CA SER A 98 10.54 4.81 6.69
C SER A 98 9.70 5.41 5.56
N ASP A 99 9.36 4.62 4.54
CA ASP A 99 8.49 5.08 3.46
C ASP A 99 7.06 5.26 3.95
N PHE A 100 6.53 4.30 4.72
CA PHE A 100 5.22 4.43 5.33
C PHE A 100 5.14 5.65 6.25
N CYS A 101 6.17 5.92 7.06
CA CYS A 101 6.26 7.11 7.90
C CYS A 101 6.19 8.38 7.06
N ARG A 102 6.93 8.45 5.96
CA ARG A 102 6.95 9.59 5.06
C ARG A 102 5.61 9.78 4.33
N TRP A 103 4.98 8.69 3.88
CA TRP A 103 3.69 8.75 3.21
C TRP A 103 2.52 9.03 4.15
N SER A 104 2.60 8.66 5.44
CA SER A 104 1.56 8.97 6.42
C SER A 104 1.41 10.47 6.70
N THR A 105 2.37 11.29 6.28
CA THR A 105 2.31 12.75 6.39
C THR A 105 1.66 13.45 5.20
N GLN A 106 1.24 12.67 4.17
CA GLN A 106 0.60 13.19 2.98
C GLN A 106 -0.91 13.35 3.18
N ASP A 107 -1.49 14.34 2.51
CA ASP A 107 -2.95 14.51 2.45
C ASP A 107 -3.58 13.51 1.46
N GLN A 108 -2.80 13.06 0.46
CA GLN A 108 -3.26 12.16 -0.61
C GLN A 108 -2.14 11.25 -1.12
N LEU A 109 -2.50 9.97 -1.30
CA LEU A 109 -1.69 8.99 -2.03
C LEU A 109 -2.51 8.49 -3.23
N ILE A 110 -1.92 8.59 -4.42
CA ILE A 110 -2.47 8.02 -5.65
C ILE A 110 -1.64 6.80 -5.97
N LEU A 111 -2.25 5.62 -5.99
CA LEU A 111 -1.59 4.34 -6.16
C LEU A 111 -1.95 3.76 -7.52
N ILE A 112 -0.97 3.57 -8.39
CA ILE A 112 -1.18 3.08 -9.76
C ILE A 112 -0.84 1.59 -9.80
N CYS A 113 -1.87 0.76 -10.00
CA CYS A 113 -1.75 -0.68 -10.10
C CYS A 113 -1.61 -1.11 -11.55
N GLY A 114 -0.51 -1.80 -11.87
CA GLY A 114 -0.25 -2.39 -13.18
C GLY A 114 -0.79 -3.80 -13.28
N SER A 115 -0.94 -4.24 -14.52
CA SER A 115 -1.32 -5.60 -14.91
C SER A 115 -0.66 -5.95 -16.24
N TYR A 116 -0.81 -7.19 -16.71
CA TYR A 116 -0.23 -7.66 -18.00
C TYR A 116 1.31 -7.54 -18.01
N GLU A 117 1.89 -7.06 -19.12
CA GLU A 117 3.34 -6.83 -19.24
C GLU A 117 3.79 -5.46 -18.69
N GLY A 118 2.86 -4.71 -18.11
CA GLY A 118 3.12 -3.41 -17.47
C GLY A 118 2.49 -2.24 -18.21
N PHE A 119 3.07 -1.08 -18.03
CA PHE A 119 2.55 0.19 -18.50
C PHE A 119 3.30 0.70 -19.74
N ASP A 120 2.58 1.44 -20.58
CA ASP A 120 3.24 2.36 -21.51
C ASP A 120 4.10 3.34 -20.71
N GLU A 121 5.33 3.59 -21.19
CA GLU A 121 6.33 4.42 -20.47
C GLU A 121 5.82 5.84 -20.16
N ARG A 122 4.87 6.34 -20.93
CA ARG A 122 4.25 7.66 -20.71
C ARG A 122 3.43 7.70 -19.40
N ILE A 123 2.88 6.58 -18.94
CA ILE A 123 2.18 6.51 -17.64
C ILE A 123 3.17 6.72 -16.49
N ARG A 124 4.38 6.19 -16.62
CA ARG A 124 5.43 6.37 -15.60
C ARG A 124 5.78 7.82 -15.33
N SER A 125 5.63 8.70 -16.34
CA SER A 125 5.92 10.13 -16.18
C SER A 125 5.02 10.85 -15.17
N PHE A 126 3.88 10.25 -14.75
CA PHE A 126 3.06 10.79 -13.66
C PHE A 126 3.56 10.42 -12.28
N ALA A 127 4.30 9.32 -12.13
CA ALA A 127 4.71 8.81 -10.84
C ALA A 127 5.78 9.70 -10.20
N ASP A 128 5.56 10.06 -8.94
CA ASP A 128 6.62 10.65 -8.12
C ASP A 128 7.64 9.59 -7.69
N GLU A 129 7.18 8.34 -7.54
CA GLU A 129 8.00 7.20 -7.10
C GLU A 129 7.52 5.90 -7.75
N GLU A 130 8.48 5.08 -8.18
CA GLU A 130 8.26 3.70 -8.57
C GLU A 130 8.67 2.80 -7.42
N ILE A 131 7.77 1.93 -6.96
CA ILE A 131 7.97 1.12 -5.75
C ILE A 131 7.70 -0.36 -5.97
N SER A 132 8.47 -1.17 -5.24
CA SER A 132 8.35 -2.62 -5.17
C SER A 132 8.24 -3.08 -3.72
N ILE A 133 7.46 -4.13 -3.45
CA ILE A 133 7.38 -4.76 -2.13
C ILE A 133 8.40 -5.88 -1.95
N GLY A 134 9.21 -6.20 -2.96
CA GLY A 134 10.22 -7.25 -2.89
C GLY A 134 10.75 -7.69 -4.24
N ASP A 135 11.79 -8.54 -4.25
CA ASP A 135 12.43 -9.06 -5.45
C ASP A 135 11.66 -10.29 -6.00
N PHE A 136 10.42 -10.06 -6.39
CA PHE A 136 9.53 -11.05 -7.00
C PHE A 136 8.47 -10.36 -7.86
N VAL A 137 7.85 -11.12 -8.75
CA VAL A 137 6.79 -10.63 -9.64
C VAL A 137 5.45 -11.16 -9.18
N LEU A 138 4.43 -10.30 -9.18
CA LEU A 138 3.03 -10.61 -8.91
C LEU A 138 2.21 -10.43 -10.20
N THR A 139 0.97 -10.94 -10.18
CA THR A 139 0.05 -10.82 -11.32
C THR A 139 -0.47 -9.40 -11.54
N GLY A 140 -0.37 -8.53 -10.52
CA GLY A 140 -0.84 -7.14 -10.58
C GLY A 140 -0.35 -6.30 -9.42
N GLY A 141 -0.63 -5.00 -9.49
CA GLY A 141 -0.22 -4.00 -8.50
C GLY A 141 -1.15 -3.89 -7.29
N GLU A 142 -2.27 -4.62 -7.25
CA GLU A 142 -3.29 -4.50 -6.20
C GLU A 142 -2.76 -4.92 -4.83
N ILE A 143 -2.05 -6.04 -4.72
CA ILE A 143 -1.45 -6.51 -3.46
C ILE A 143 -0.39 -5.54 -2.94
N PRO A 144 0.57 -5.05 -3.76
CA PRO A 144 1.45 -3.96 -3.36
C PRO A 144 0.71 -2.71 -2.85
N ALA A 145 -0.32 -2.27 -3.56
CA ALA A 145 -1.12 -1.10 -3.16
C ALA A 145 -1.83 -1.32 -1.81
N ILE A 146 -2.44 -2.48 -1.61
CA ILE A 146 -3.04 -2.88 -0.33
C ILE A 146 -1.99 -2.86 0.79
N THR A 147 -0.76 -3.32 0.52
CA THR A 147 0.34 -3.28 1.49
C THR A 147 0.68 -1.84 1.88
N VAL A 148 0.75 -0.93 0.91
CA VAL A 148 1.00 0.50 1.17
C VAL A 148 -0.12 1.11 2.01
N ILE A 149 -1.38 0.89 1.64
CA ILE A 149 -2.52 1.42 2.41
C ILE A 149 -2.50 0.91 3.84
N ASN A 150 -2.28 -0.39 4.04
CA ASN A 150 -2.22 -1.01 5.37
C ASN A 150 -1.13 -0.37 6.23
N GLY A 151 0.10 -0.28 5.71
CA GLY A 151 1.23 0.32 6.42
C GLY A 151 1.02 1.78 6.76
N VAL A 152 0.46 2.57 5.83
CA VAL A 152 0.20 4.00 6.04
C VAL A 152 -0.95 4.23 7.01
N VAL A 153 -2.10 3.55 6.83
CA VAL A 153 -3.29 3.72 7.70
C VAL A 153 -2.94 3.47 9.15
N ARG A 154 -2.12 2.47 9.43
CA ARG A 154 -1.68 2.11 10.76
C ARG A 154 -0.93 3.27 11.48
N LEU A 155 -0.21 4.10 10.73
CA LEU A 155 0.56 5.25 11.22
C LEU A 155 -0.26 6.54 11.32
N LEU A 156 -1.49 6.57 10.79
CA LEU A 156 -2.32 7.76 10.88
C LEU A 156 -2.79 8.00 12.31
N PRO A 157 -2.69 9.23 12.85
CA PRO A 157 -3.11 9.55 14.21
C PRO A 157 -4.59 9.21 14.46
N GLY A 158 -4.85 8.40 15.47
CA GLY A 158 -6.17 7.94 15.86
C GLY A 158 -6.56 6.56 15.33
N THR A 159 -5.74 5.92 14.51
CA THR A 159 -5.97 4.55 14.04
C THR A 159 -5.71 3.53 15.15
N LEU A 160 -4.57 3.64 15.83
CA LEU A 160 -4.22 2.81 16.98
C LEU A 160 -4.72 3.44 18.28
N GLY A 161 -5.06 2.58 19.25
CA GLY A 161 -5.58 3.02 20.55
C GLY A 161 -4.51 3.65 21.46
N SER A 162 -3.22 3.34 21.25
CA SER A 162 -2.09 3.91 21.97
C SER A 162 -0.98 4.30 20.99
N ALA A 163 -0.46 5.52 21.13
CA ALA A 163 0.69 5.98 20.36
C ALA A 163 1.99 5.26 20.79
N GLU A 164 2.07 4.81 22.04
CA GLU A 164 3.20 4.06 22.59
C GLU A 164 3.42 2.74 21.85
N SER A 165 2.36 2.13 21.31
CA SER A 165 2.47 0.91 20.50
C SER A 165 3.32 1.07 19.24
N LEU A 166 3.53 2.29 18.76
CA LEU A 166 4.35 2.57 17.57
C LEU A 166 5.84 2.73 17.90
N GLU A 167 6.18 3.05 19.14
CA GLU A 167 7.57 3.31 19.54
C GLU A 167 8.39 2.02 19.73
N GLU A 168 7.73 0.91 20.13
CA GLU A 168 8.37 -0.37 20.42
C GLU A 168 8.29 -1.37 19.26
N GLU A 169 7.84 -0.95 18.08
CA GLU A 169 7.60 -1.87 16.96
C GLU A 169 8.87 -2.28 16.21
N SER A 170 8.79 -3.50 15.62
CA SER A 170 9.83 -4.00 14.72
C SER A 170 10.10 -3.02 13.57
N HIS A 171 11.37 -2.91 13.18
CA HIS A 171 11.89 -1.98 12.17
C HIS A 171 11.85 -0.48 12.56
N ASN A 172 11.43 -0.15 13.77
CA ASN A 172 11.72 1.15 14.34
C ASN A 172 13.21 1.17 14.75
N GLU A 173 13.99 2.14 14.30
CA GLU A 173 15.44 2.24 14.54
C GLU A 173 16.27 0.98 14.16
N PHE A 174 15.82 0.21 13.14
CA PHE A 174 16.47 -1.05 12.69
C PHE A 174 16.48 -2.19 13.73
N LEU A 175 15.54 -2.18 14.65
CA LEU A 175 15.41 -3.17 15.70
C LEU A 175 14.18 -4.06 15.49
N LEU A 176 14.22 -5.27 15.99
CA LEU A 176 13.07 -6.17 16.04
C LEU A 176 12.52 -6.24 17.47
N GLU A 177 11.20 -6.37 17.57
CA GLU A 177 10.54 -6.61 18.84
C GLU A 177 11.05 -7.89 19.52
N HIS A 178 11.01 -7.90 20.85
CA HIS A 178 11.27 -9.10 21.62
C HIS A 178 10.10 -10.11 21.49
N PRO A 179 10.34 -11.42 21.73
CA PRO A 179 9.28 -12.42 21.69
C PRO A 179 8.17 -12.11 22.70
N GLN A 180 6.93 -12.13 22.24
CA GLN A 180 5.75 -11.85 23.04
C GLN A 180 5.11 -13.14 23.56
N TYR A 181 4.63 -13.13 24.81
CA TYR A 181 3.93 -14.24 25.43
C TYR A 181 2.59 -13.77 26.01
N THR A 182 1.58 -14.64 25.93
CA THR A 182 0.27 -14.41 26.54
C THR A 182 -0.14 -15.56 27.45
N ARG A 183 -1.28 -15.47 28.08
CA ARG A 183 -1.86 -16.53 28.90
C ARG A 183 -2.29 -17.73 28.05
N PRO A 184 -2.21 -18.96 28.56
CA PRO A 184 -1.76 -19.39 29.89
C PRO A 184 -0.22 -19.37 30.01
N SER A 185 0.29 -19.33 31.23
CA SER A 185 1.74 -19.33 31.53
C SER A 185 2.45 -20.62 31.13
N GLU A 186 1.69 -21.73 30.97
CA GLU A 186 2.18 -23.01 30.46
C GLU A 186 1.13 -23.61 29.52
N PHE A 187 1.55 -24.05 28.33
CA PHE A 187 0.70 -24.73 27.36
C PHE A 187 1.45 -25.89 26.72
N LYS A 188 0.92 -27.11 26.84
CA LYS A 188 1.52 -28.36 26.32
C LYS A 188 2.98 -28.54 26.73
N GLY A 189 3.33 -28.23 27.98
CA GLY A 189 4.67 -28.33 28.50
C GLY A 189 5.62 -27.19 28.13
N MET A 190 5.16 -26.24 27.31
CA MET A 190 5.92 -25.05 26.95
C MET A 190 5.54 -23.90 27.89
N LYS A 191 6.54 -23.30 28.54
CA LYS A 191 6.35 -22.20 29.47
C LYS A 191 6.55 -20.85 28.79
N ALA A 192 5.65 -19.90 29.08
CA ALA A 192 5.89 -18.51 28.77
C ALA A 192 7.08 -18.00 29.60
N VAL A 193 8.00 -17.28 28.97
CA VAL A 193 9.14 -16.68 29.68
C VAL A 193 8.65 -15.48 30.45
N SER A 194 8.84 -15.46 31.78
CA SER A 194 8.56 -14.29 32.60
C SER A 194 9.74 -13.34 32.55
N TYR A 195 9.55 -12.15 32.01
CA TYR A 195 10.56 -11.08 31.95
C TYR A 195 10.62 -10.22 33.22
N THR A 196 10.05 -10.68 34.34
CA THR A 196 10.02 -9.91 35.61
C THR A 196 11.41 -9.57 36.18
N HIS A 197 12.50 -10.08 35.57
CA HIS A 197 13.89 -9.80 35.95
C HIS A 197 14.82 -9.43 34.79
N LEU A 198 14.29 -9.17 33.57
CA LEU A 198 15.13 -8.70 32.48
C LEU A 198 15.17 -7.17 32.46
N THR A 199 16.23 -6.62 32.95
CA THR A 199 16.65 -5.25 32.69
C THR A 199 17.11 -5.13 31.23
N LEU A 200 16.24 -4.80 30.33
CA LEU A 200 16.37 -4.64 28.88
C LEU A 200 16.15 -5.92 28.03
N PRO A 201 15.20 -5.89 27.11
CA PRO A 201 15.08 -6.93 26.09
C PRO A 201 16.32 -6.94 25.21
N THR A 202 16.84 -8.14 24.93
CA THR A 202 17.89 -8.30 23.93
C THR A 202 17.27 -8.02 22.57
N ILE A 203 17.50 -6.84 22.04
CA ILE A 203 17.03 -6.41 20.73
C ILE A 203 17.95 -7.02 19.70
N LEU A 204 17.39 -7.86 18.82
CA LEU A 204 18.13 -8.45 17.71
C LEU A 204 18.27 -7.40 16.60
N ARG A 205 19.51 -7.09 16.22
CA ARG A 205 19.78 -6.28 15.02
C ARG A 205 19.53 -7.14 13.78
N VAL A 206 18.84 -6.56 12.80
CA VAL A 206 18.64 -7.12 11.46
C VAL A 206 19.85 -6.83 10.60
#